data_d74cc5fe55e67dd6eeb0f38732160ec1
#
_entry.id   d74cc5fe55e67dd6eeb0f38732160ec1
#
_cell.length_a   1.000
_cell.length_b   1.000
_cell.length_c   1.000
_cell.angle_alpha   90.00
_cell.angle_beta   90.00
_cell.angle_gamma   90.00
#
_symmetry.space_group_name_H-M   'P 1'
#
loop_
_entity.id
_entity.type
_entity.pdbx_description
1 polymer ?
#
loop_
_entity_poly.entity_id
_entity_poly.type
_entity_poly.pdbx_seq_one_letter_code
_entity_poly.pdbx_strand_id
1 'polypeptide(L)'
;INPPDIVKERVELILQNPQVKALKIKLGSKEGIEYDKLIYSQVIESTKNSNIAIRVDANGGWSLDHARQMMKWLAERKAEYIEQPLVEGEEDKLKYLFEGRPLPIFIDESCRFSEDVAEHYQYIDGINLKLMKCGGITEALRILNVARSHGLKTMIGCMSESSISISAGASITGIIDYVD
;
A
#
# COMPACT_ATOMS: atom_id res chain seq x y z
N ILE A 1 -13.76 -0.49 5.34
CA ILE A 1 -13.48 -1.94 5.29
C ILE A 1 -14.83 -2.67 5.28
N ASN A 2 -15.03 -3.60 4.34
CA ASN A 2 -16.28 -4.33 4.20
C ASN A 2 -16.30 -5.58 5.12
N PRO A 3 -17.51 -6.07 5.52
CA PRO A 3 -17.64 -7.36 6.21
C PRO A 3 -17.09 -8.55 5.41
N PRO A 4 -16.66 -9.64 6.07
CA PRO A 4 -15.99 -10.77 5.42
C PRO A 4 -16.78 -11.45 4.30
N ASP A 5 -18.07 -11.58 4.43
CA ASP A 5 -18.98 -12.13 3.41
C ASP A 5 -19.03 -11.26 2.16
N ILE A 6 -19.12 -9.94 2.33
CA ILE A 6 -19.03 -8.97 1.21
C ILE A 6 -17.65 -9.01 0.55
N VAL A 7 -16.58 -9.17 1.34
CA VAL A 7 -15.21 -9.31 0.81
C VAL A 7 -15.11 -10.54 -0.07
N LYS A 8 -15.64 -11.68 0.36
CA LYS A 8 -15.65 -12.92 -0.42
C LYS A 8 -16.33 -12.73 -1.77
N GLU A 9 -17.56 -12.21 -1.76
CA GLU A 9 -18.35 -11.98 -2.98
C GLU A 9 -17.60 -11.06 -3.96
N ARG A 10 -17.02 -9.97 -3.46
CA ARG A 10 -16.25 -9.03 -4.28
C ARG A 10 -15.00 -9.66 -4.89
N VAL A 11 -14.26 -10.43 -4.12
CA VAL A 11 -13.06 -11.12 -4.62
C VAL A 11 -13.44 -12.12 -5.70
N GLU A 12 -14.47 -12.92 -5.50
CA GLU A 12 -14.96 -13.87 -6.48
C GLU A 12 -15.39 -13.17 -7.79
N LEU A 13 -16.03 -12.01 -7.70
CA LEU A 13 -16.40 -11.21 -8.87
C LEU A 13 -15.16 -10.66 -9.60
N ILE A 14 -14.19 -10.13 -8.88
CA ILE A 14 -12.95 -9.59 -9.46
C ILE A 14 -12.15 -10.69 -10.17
N LEU A 15 -12.10 -11.89 -9.59
CA LEU A 15 -11.39 -13.04 -10.16
C LEU A 15 -11.98 -13.56 -11.47
N GLN A 16 -13.19 -13.16 -11.85
CA GLN A 16 -13.74 -13.46 -13.17
C GLN A 16 -12.96 -12.75 -14.30
N ASN A 17 -12.22 -11.69 -13.98
CA ASN A 17 -11.35 -11.02 -14.93
C ASN A 17 -9.94 -11.66 -14.91
N PRO A 18 -9.53 -12.38 -15.97
CA PRO A 18 -8.23 -13.06 -16.02
C PRO A 18 -7.03 -12.11 -16.13
N GLN A 19 -7.27 -10.83 -16.34
CA GLN A 19 -6.22 -9.81 -16.41
C GLN A 19 -5.79 -9.31 -15.02
N VAL A 20 -6.54 -9.59 -13.96
CA VAL A 20 -6.18 -9.22 -12.58
C VAL A 20 -4.91 -9.97 -12.17
N LYS A 21 -3.88 -9.25 -11.75
CA LYS A 21 -2.59 -9.80 -11.32
C LYS A 21 -2.30 -9.59 -9.84
N ALA A 22 -2.99 -8.64 -9.23
CA ALA A 22 -2.83 -8.32 -7.82
C ALA A 22 -4.15 -7.82 -7.22
N LEU A 23 -4.30 -8.02 -5.91
CA LEU A 23 -5.37 -7.43 -5.11
C LEU A 23 -4.74 -6.64 -3.96
N LYS A 24 -5.17 -5.39 -3.76
CA LYS A 24 -4.81 -4.61 -2.60
C LYS A 24 -5.95 -4.61 -1.59
N ILE A 25 -5.66 -5.06 -0.37
CA ILE A 25 -6.63 -5.24 0.71
C ILE A 25 -6.48 -4.09 1.68
N LYS A 26 -7.58 -3.38 1.93
CA LYS A 26 -7.66 -2.33 2.94
C LYS A 26 -7.87 -2.96 4.32
N LEU A 27 -6.91 -2.77 5.20
CA LEU A 27 -6.90 -3.14 6.61
C LEU A 27 -6.82 -1.89 7.50
N GLY A 28 -6.47 -2.05 8.79
CA GLY A 28 -6.45 -0.94 9.74
C GLY A 28 -7.85 -0.62 10.28
N SER A 29 -8.66 -1.65 10.46
CA SER A 29 -10.02 -1.50 11.00
C SER A 29 -10.03 -0.94 12.42
N LYS A 30 -11.02 -0.09 12.71
CA LYS A 30 -11.31 0.36 14.08
C LYS A 30 -11.73 -0.79 15.02
N GLU A 31 -12.13 -1.93 14.46
CA GLU A 31 -12.48 -3.15 15.19
C GLU A 31 -11.23 -3.95 15.63
N GLY A 32 -10.03 -3.50 15.22
CA GLY A 32 -8.76 -4.04 15.64
C GLY A 32 -8.20 -5.12 14.71
N ILE A 33 -6.98 -5.56 15.05
CA ILE A 33 -6.19 -6.45 14.18
C ILE A 33 -6.79 -7.86 14.01
N GLU A 34 -7.62 -8.34 14.93
CA GLU A 34 -8.29 -9.63 14.76
C GLU A 34 -9.33 -9.59 13.64
N TYR A 35 -10.01 -8.45 13.49
CA TYR A 35 -10.91 -8.23 12.37
C TYR A 35 -10.13 -8.10 11.06
N ASP A 36 -8.99 -7.40 11.05
CA ASP A 36 -8.10 -7.33 9.88
C ASP A 36 -7.62 -8.72 9.44
N LYS A 37 -7.26 -9.59 10.39
CA LYS A 37 -6.87 -10.97 10.12
C LYS A 37 -8.01 -11.79 9.51
N LEU A 38 -9.24 -11.57 9.98
CA LEU A 38 -10.43 -12.25 9.45
C LEU A 38 -10.64 -11.84 7.98
N ILE A 39 -10.60 -10.54 7.67
CA ILE A 39 -10.73 -10.01 6.30
C ILE A 39 -9.64 -10.60 5.39
N TYR A 40 -8.38 -10.53 5.82
CA TYR A 40 -7.26 -11.05 5.04
C TYR A 40 -7.39 -12.57 4.79
N SER A 41 -7.75 -13.34 5.81
CA SER A 41 -7.94 -14.79 5.70
C SER A 41 -9.04 -15.14 4.70
N GLN A 42 -10.13 -14.35 4.65
CA GLN A 42 -11.20 -14.53 3.68
C GLN A 42 -10.71 -14.31 2.25
N VAL A 43 -9.85 -13.30 2.03
CA VAL A 43 -9.25 -13.06 0.70
C VAL A 43 -8.33 -14.21 0.30
N ILE A 44 -7.45 -14.66 1.21
CA ILE A 44 -6.53 -15.77 0.94
C ILE A 44 -7.31 -17.06 0.58
N GLU A 45 -8.38 -17.37 1.30
CA GLU A 45 -9.22 -18.53 0.97
C GLU A 45 -9.87 -18.38 -0.40
N SER A 46 -10.38 -17.19 -0.73
CA SER A 46 -11.01 -16.92 -2.04
C SER A 46 -10.00 -16.93 -3.21
N THR A 47 -8.72 -16.66 -2.94
CA THR A 47 -7.66 -16.57 -3.96
C THR A 47 -6.76 -17.80 -4.04
N LYS A 48 -6.99 -18.84 -3.22
CA LYS A 48 -6.11 -20.01 -3.08
C LYS A 48 -5.77 -20.75 -4.38
N ASN A 49 -6.67 -20.70 -5.35
CA ASN A 49 -6.52 -21.35 -6.67
C ASN A 49 -6.06 -20.36 -7.76
N SER A 50 -5.69 -19.14 -7.39
CA SER A 50 -5.22 -18.10 -8.31
C SER A 50 -3.75 -17.75 -8.07
N ASN A 51 -3.07 -17.31 -9.12
CA ASN A 51 -1.69 -16.81 -9.01
C ASN A 51 -1.69 -15.27 -8.94
N ILE A 52 -2.36 -14.72 -7.92
CA ILE A 52 -2.53 -13.27 -7.73
C ILE A 52 -1.68 -12.82 -6.56
N ALA A 53 -0.94 -11.72 -6.75
CA ALA A 53 -0.21 -11.07 -5.65
C ALA A 53 -1.20 -10.40 -4.68
N ILE A 54 -0.97 -10.55 -3.39
CA ILE A 54 -1.79 -9.93 -2.35
C ILE A 54 -1.00 -8.82 -1.69
N ARG A 55 -1.53 -7.63 -1.72
CA ARG A 55 -0.96 -6.39 -1.18
C ARG A 55 -1.84 -5.87 -0.06
N VAL A 56 -1.24 -5.20 0.91
CA VAL A 56 -1.98 -4.70 2.08
C VAL A 56 -1.77 -3.21 2.21
N ASP A 57 -2.87 -2.49 2.46
CA ASP A 57 -2.84 -1.11 2.86
C ASP A 57 -3.55 -0.98 4.22
N ALA A 58 -2.80 -0.58 5.23
CA ALA A 58 -3.30 -0.42 6.60
C ALA A 58 -3.88 0.98 6.86
N ASN A 59 -3.78 1.91 5.91
CA ASN A 59 -4.31 3.27 5.99
C ASN A 59 -3.99 3.97 7.33
N GLY A 60 -2.79 3.76 7.88
CA GLY A 60 -2.40 4.33 9.17
C GLY A 60 -3.16 3.78 10.37
N GLY A 61 -3.86 2.67 10.24
CA GLY A 61 -4.77 2.17 11.28
C GLY A 61 -4.10 1.38 12.41
N TRP A 62 -2.78 1.14 12.37
CA TRP A 62 -2.11 0.33 13.38
C TRP A 62 -1.20 1.16 14.30
N SER A 63 -1.19 0.79 15.59
CA SER A 63 -0.11 1.19 16.48
C SER A 63 1.18 0.47 16.10
N LEU A 64 2.34 0.94 16.60
CA LEU A 64 3.63 0.29 16.36
C LEU A 64 3.62 -1.21 16.70
N ASP A 65 3.00 -1.58 17.83
CA ASP A 65 2.96 -2.98 18.27
C ASP A 65 2.02 -3.82 17.39
N HIS A 66 0.88 -3.26 17.00
CA HIS A 66 -0.03 -3.92 16.05
C HIS A 66 0.63 -4.08 14.67
N ALA A 67 1.32 -3.05 14.19
CA ALA A 67 2.05 -3.11 12.92
C ALA A 67 3.11 -4.23 12.94
N ARG A 68 3.93 -4.34 13.99
CA ARG A 68 4.90 -5.43 14.17
C ARG A 68 4.26 -6.81 14.15
N GLN A 69 3.15 -6.96 14.87
CA GLN A 69 2.41 -8.22 14.94
C GLN A 69 1.83 -8.59 13.58
N MET A 70 1.17 -7.63 12.92
CA MET A 70 0.55 -7.83 11.61
C MET A 70 1.58 -8.12 10.52
N MET A 71 2.73 -7.43 10.50
CA MET A 71 3.80 -7.68 9.54
C MET A 71 4.25 -9.14 9.57
N LYS A 72 4.52 -9.70 10.76
CA LYS A 72 4.91 -11.11 10.92
C LYS A 72 3.80 -12.05 10.43
N TRP A 73 2.58 -11.80 10.86
CA TRP A 73 1.43 -12.63 10.52
C TRP A 73 1.11 -12.62 9.01
N LEU A 74 1.23 -11.47 8.35
CA LEU A 74 1.01 -11.29 6.92
C LEU A 74 2.14 -11.91 6.07
N ALA A 75 3.39 -11.82 6.51
CA ALA A 75 4.54 -12.41 5.83
C ALA A 75 4.41 -13.94 5.72
N GLU A 76 3.96 -14.60 6.80
CA GLU A 76 3.68 -16.05 6.79
C GLU A 76 2.58 -16.42 5.79
N ARG A 77 1.76 -15.45 5.37
CA ARG A 77 0.61 -15.60 4.45
C ARG A 77 0.84 -14.94 3.10
N LYS A 78 2.11 -14.71 2.75
CA LYS A 78 2.56 -14.27 1.42
C LYS A 78 2.03 -12.91 0.97
N ALA A 79 1.78 -11.97 1.89
CA ALA A 79 1.59 -10.58 1.51
C ALA A 79 2.85 -10.07 0.79
N GLU A 80 2.67 -9.28 -0.27
CA GLU A 80 3.80 -8.75 -1.06
C GLU A 80 4.48 -7.58 -0.33
N TYR A 81 3.70 -6.68 0.24
CA TYR A 81 4.15 -5.54 1.03
C TYR A 81 3.04 -5.01 1.94
N ILE A 82 3.40 -4.07 2.81
CA ILE A 82 2.46 -3.28 3.61
C ILE A 82 2.60 -1.81 3.26
N GLU A 83 1.47 -1.17 2.97
CA GLU A 83 1.35 0.26 2.74
C GLU A 83 0.81 0.94 4.00
N GLN A 84 1.37 2.10 4.34
CA GLN A 84 1.01 3.00 5.44
C GLN A 84 0.61 2.27 6.74
N PRO A 85 1.56 1.57 7.40
CA PRO A 85 1.26 0.82 8.61
C PRO A 85 0.88 1.71 9.80
N LEU A 86 1.53 2.88 9.92
CA LEU A 86 1.37 3.82 11.03
C LEU A 86 0.59 5.07 10.60
N VAL A 87 -0.09 5.69 11.54
CA VAL A 87 -0.80 6.94 11.31
C VAL A 87 0.18 8.06 10.92
N GLU A 88 -0.26 8.93 10.02
CA GLU A 88 0.48 10.14 9.63
C GLU A 88 0.85 10.97 10.88
N GLY A 89 2.12 11.41 10.97
CA GLY A 89 2.69 12.08 12.14
C GLY A 89 3.43 11.15 13.11
N GLU A 90 3.43 9.83 12.85
CA GLU A 90 4.19 8.85 13.63
C GLU A 90 5.36 8.22 12.83
N GLU A 91 5.84 8.90 11.80
CA GLU A 91 6.88 8.40 10.89
C GLU A 91 8.22 8.16 11.60
N ASP A 92 8.48 8.87 12.71
CA ASP A 92 9.65 8.64 13.57
C ASP A 92 9.73 7.23 14.14
N LYS A 93 8.58 6.52 14.17
CA LYS A 93 8.48 5.12 14.61
C LYS A 93 8.78 4.11 13.49
N LEU A 94 8.84 4.52 12.22
CA LEU A 94 9.13 3.62 11.09
C LEU A 94 10.46 2.89 11.27
N LYS A 95 11.48 3.54 11.83
CA LYS A 95 12.77 2.92 12.16
C LYS A 95 12.64 1.65 12.99
N TYR A 96 11.65 1.59 13.90
CA TYR A 96 11.42 0.43 14.77
C TYR A 96 10.63 -0.69 14.06
N LEU A 97 9.98 -0.40 12.95
CA LEU A 97 9.37 -1.41 12.08
C LEU A 97 10.37 -1.92 11.05
N PHE A 98 11.25 -1.04 10.57
CA PHE A 98 12.15 -1.31 9.46
C PHE A 98 13.23 -2.33 9.82
N GLU A 99 13.77 -2.28 11.02
CA GLU A 99 14.80 -3.21 11.47
C GLU A 99 14.25 -4.63 11.59
N GLY A 100 14.82 -5.56 10.80
CA GLY A 100 14.39 -6.98 10.78
C GLY A 100 12.98 -7.22 10.23
N ARG A 101 12.42 -6.26 9.49
CA ARG A 101 11.08 -6.38 8.91
C ARG A 101 10.96 -7.60 7.99
N PRO A 102 9.87 -8.37 8.10
CA PRO A 102 9.63 -9.52 7.22
C PRO A 102 8.97 -9.16 5.89
N LEU A 103 8.47 -7.91 5.74
CA LEU A 103 7.79 -7.40 4.55
C LEU A 103 8.28 -6.00 4.21
N PRO A 104 8.32 -5.63 2.91
CA PRO A 104 8.56 -4.25 2.49
C PRO A 104 7.50 -3.28 3.05
N ILE A 105 7.94 -2.06 3.38
CA ILE A 105 7.10 -0.98 3.88
C ILE A 105 6.99 0.11 2.82
N PHE A 106 5.76 0.44 2.44
CA PHE A 106 5.43 1.58 1.59
C PHE A 106 4.73 2.66 2.41
N ILE A 107 4.95 3.93 2.08
CA ILE A 107 4.20 5.05 2.64
C ILE A 107 3.27 5.65 1.58
N ASP A 108 2.06 6.04 2.00
CA ASP A 108 1.04 6.71 1.20
C ASP A 108 0.74 8.10 1.76
N GLU A 109 -0.01 8.19 2.83
CA GLU A 109 -0.42 9.45 3.44
C GLU A 109 0.79 10.29 3.88
N SER A 110 1.85 9.65 4.31
CA SER A 110 3.12 10.26 4.70
C SER A 110 4.04 10.62 3.51
N CYS A 111 3.57 10.51 2.27
CA CYS A 111 4.31 10.87 1.07
C CYS A 111 3.49 11.86 0.23
N ARG A 112 3.69 13.14 0.46
CA ARG A 112 3.02 14.22 -0.28
C ARG A 112 3.97 14.95 -1.22
N PHE A 113 5.20 15.19 -0.76
CA PHE A 113 6.22 15.94 -1.47
C PHE A 113 7.54 15.19 -1.51
N SER A 114 8.46 15.63 -2.36
CA SER A 114 9.79 15.06 -2.50
C SER A 114 10.62 15.13 -1.21
N GLU A 115 10.36 16.14 -0.38
CA GLU A 115 10.98 16.33 0.93
C GLU A 115 10.61 15.19 1.89
N ASP A 116 9.36 14.71 1.89
CA ASP A 116 8.91 13.60 2.74
C ASP A 116 9.68 12.32 2.41
N VAL A 117 9.91 12.08 1.11
CA VAL A 117 10.71 10.93 0.67
C VAL A 117 12.15 11.06 1.15
N ALA A 118 12.73 12.26 1.04
CA ALA A 118 14.09 12.53 1.49
C ALA A 118 14.25 12.41 3.01
N GLU A 119 13.17 12.63 3.78
CA GLU A 119 13.18 12.45 5.24
C GLU A 119 13.08 10.98 5.65
N HIS A 120 12.27 10.19 4.94
CA HIS A 120 11.90 8.84 5.39
C HIS A 120 12.60 7.69 4.67
N TYR A 121 13.37 7.97 3.58
CA TYR A 121 13.93 6.92 2.71
C TYR A 121 14.70 5.80 3.43
N GLN A 122 15.31 6.09 4.58
CA GLN A 122 16.10 5.12 5.34
C GLN A 122 15.25 4.03 6.00
N TYR A 123 13.95 4.26 6.14
CA TYR A 123 13.04 3.42 6.93
C TYR A 123 11.83 2.93 6.14
N ILE A 124 11.91 3.01 4.81
CA ILE A 124 10.88 2.55 3.88
C ILE A 124 11.50 1.80 2.69
N ASP A 125 10.72 1.02 2.00
CA ASP A 125 11.10 0.30 0.77
C ASP A 125 10.46 0.90 -0.47
N GLY A 126 9.40 1.69 -0.30
CA GLY A 126 8.70 2.31 -1.40
C GLY A 126 7.73 3.40 -0.99
N ILE A 127 7.18 4.04 -2.00
CA ILE A 127 6.24 5.15 -1.85
C ILE A 127 5.02 4.94 -2.74
N ASN A 128 3.86 5.44 -2.30
CA ASN A 128 2.66 5.57 -3.13
C ASN A 128 2.43 7.03 -3.51
N LEU A 129 2.70 7.35 -4.76
CA LEU A 129 2.46 8.64 -5.36
C LEU A 129 0.98 8.79 -5.73
N LYS A 130 0.38 9.94 -5.41
CA LYS A 130 -0.95 10.33 -5.89
C LYS A 130 -0.92 11.79 -6.32
N LEU A 131 -1.37 12.09 -7.54
CA LEU A 131 -1.30 13.46 -8.07
C LEU A 131 -2.08 14.46 -7.22
N MET A 132 -3.19 14.01 -6.64
CA MET A 132 -4.01 14.85 -5.76
C MET A 132 -3.29 15.24 -4.45
N LYS A 133 -2.37 14.40 -3.96
CA LYS A 133 -1.55 14.72 -2.77
C LYS A 133 -0.43 15.71 -3.10
N CYS A 134 0.29 15.48 -4.18
CA CYS A 134 1.47 16.28 -4.54
C CYS A 134 1.17 17.49 -5.43
N GLY A 135 -0.08 17.67 -5.85
CA GLY A 135 -0.50 18.85 -6.60
C GLY A 135 -0.20 18.84 -8.11
N GLY A 136 0.36 17.74 -8.65
CA GLY A 136 0.50 17.59 -10.10
C GLY A 136 1.80 16.92 -10.57
N ILE A 137 1.96 16.84 -11.89
CA ILE A 137 3.03 16.08 -12.55
C ILE A 137 4.44 16.57 -12.19
N THR A 138 4.63 17.87 -12.04
CA THR A 138 5.96 18.43 -11.75
C THR A 138 6.52 17.89 -10.43
N GLU A 139 5.73 17.92 -9.37
CA GLU A 139 6.13 17.38 -8.09
C GLU A 139 6.17 15.85 -8.10
N ALA A 140 5.23 15.22 -8.80
CA ALA A 140 5.27 13.77 -9.01
C ALA A 140 6.62 13.28 -9.57
N LEU A 141 7.15 13.97 -10.58
CA LEU A 141 8.47 13.63 -11.15
C LEU A 141 9.62 13.91 -10.17
N ARG A 142 9.54 14.92 -9.32
CA ARG A 142 10.53 15.15 -8.25
C ARG A 142 10.51 14.01 -7.23
N ILE A 143 9.33 13.63 -6.76
CA ILE A 143 9.14 12.48 -5.85
C ILE A 143 9.76 11.21 -6.45
N LEU A 144 9.46 10.90 -7.71
CA LEU A 144 10.00 9.73 -8.40
C LEU A 144 11.53 9.76 -8.51
N ASN A 145 12.11 10.93 -8.81
CA ASN A 145 13.56 11.09 -8.90
C ASN A 145 14.24 10.88 -7.54
N VAL A 146 13.69 11.46 -6.46
CA VAL A 146 14.22 11.28 -5.11
C VAL A 146 14.09 9.81 -4.68
N ALA A 147 12.91 9.20 -4.85
CA ALA A 147 12.69 7.79 -4.52
C ALA A 147 13.71 6.87 -5.22
N ARG A 148 13.93 7.08 -6.52
CA ARG A 148 14.90 6.30 -7.31
C ARG A 148 16.33 6.51 -6.90
N SER A 149 16.73 7.74 -6.56
CA SER A 149 18.09 8.03 -6.10
C SER A 149 18.44 7.29 -4.81
N HIS A 150 17.43 6.91 -4.02
CA HIS A 150 17.57 6.11 -2.81
C HIS A 150 17.22 4.62 -3.00
N GLY A 151 16.96 4.17 -4.23
CA GLY A 151 16.66 2.77 -4.53
C GLY A 151 15.28 2.30 -4.07
N LEU A 152 14.37 3.24 -3.76
CA LEU A 152 13.01 2.94 -3.35
C LEU A 152 12.15 2.47 -4.53
N LYS A 153 11.22 1.58 -4.25
CA LYS A 153 10.15 1.24 -5.18
C LYS A 153 9.10 2.33 -5.26
N THR A 154 8.51 2.46 -6.44
CA THR A 154 7.51 3.49 -6.72
C THR A 154 6.17 2.88 -7.09
N MET A 155 5.12 3.41 -6.52
CA MET A 155 3.74 3.08 -6.87
C MET A 155 2.99 4.36 -7.19
N ILE A 156 2.02 4.29 -8.10
CA ILE A 156 1.04 5.34 -8.32
C ILE A 156 -0.35 4.80 -8.03
N GLY A 157 -1.05 5.49 -7.14
CA GLY A 157 -2.46 5.30 -6.85
C GLY A 157 -3.27 6.54 -7.20
N CYS A 158 -4.55 6.50 -6.87
CA CYS A 158 -5.45 7.64 -7.02
C CYS A 158 -6.34 7.82 -5.79
N MET A 159 -6.95 8.99 -5.71
CA MET A 159 -8.09 9.29 -4.85
C MET A 159 -9.38 9.23 -5.69
N SER A 160 -10.48 9.72 -5.17
CA SER A 160 -11.68 10.02 -5.99
C SER A 160 -11.39 11.24 -6.84
N GLU A 161 -10.91 11.02 -8.04
CA GLU A 161 -10.38 12.05 -8.93
C GLU A 161 -11.16 12.14 -10.26
N SER A 162 -11.02 13.26 -10.96
CA SER A 162 -11.57 13.41 -12.30
C SER A 162 -10.82 12.54 -13.31
N SER A 163 -11.47 12.23 -14.44
CA SER A 163 -10.85 11.53 -15.56
C SER A 163 -9.59 12.24 -16.08
N ILE A 164 -9.53 13.58 -15.97
CA ILE A 164 -8.36 14.37 -16.35
C ILE A 164 -7.18 14.04 -15.44
N SER A 165 -7.39 14.05 -14.12
CA SER A 165 -6.34 13.71 -13.16
C SER A 165 -5.87 12.26 -13.32
N ILE A 166 -6.80 11.32 -13.47
CA ILE A 166 -6.47 9.92 -13.73
C ILE A 166 -5.65 9.76 -15.02
N SER A 167 -6.04 10.44 -16.10
CA SER A 167 -5.29 10.40 -17.37
C SER A 167 -3.89 10.99 -17.23
N ALA A 168 -3.76 12.08 -16.46
CA ALA A 168 -2.45 12.66 -16.16
C ALA A 168 -1.57 11.68 -15.37
N GLY A 169 -2.11 11.00 -14.35
CA GLY A 169 -1.43 9.94 -13.61
C GLY A 169 -1.01 8.78 -14.52
N ALA A 170 -1.93 8.32 -15.36
CA ALA A 170 -1.68 7.25 -16.31
C ALA A 170 -0.52 7.57 -17.28
N SER A 171 -0.32 8.84 -17.64
CA SER A 171 0.75 9.25 -18.56
C SER A 171 2.17 9.00 -18.05
N ILE A 172 2.35 8.85 -16.73
CA ILE A 172 3.65 8.60 -16.11
C ILE A 172 3.83 7.15 -15.61
N THR A 173 2.84 6.28 -15.77
CA THR A 173 2.92 4.87 -15.29
C THR A 173 4.07 4.09 -15.89
N GLY A 174 4.49 4.41 -17.13
CA GLY A 174 5.61 3.74 -17.80
C GLY A 174 6.97 3.84 -17.10
N ILE A 175 7.05 4.71 -16.08
CA ILE A 175 8.25 4.89 -15.27
C ILE A 175 8.03 4.54 -13.80
N ILE A 176 7.05 3.73 -13.45
CA ILE A 176 6.63 3.40 -12.09
C ILE A 176 6.60 1.88 -11.94
N ASP A 177 7.01 1.37 -10.77
CA ASP A 177 7.08 -0.08 -10.52
C ASP A 177 5.69 -0.71 -10.33
N TYR A 178 4.76 0.00 -9.66
CA TYR A 178 3.42 -0.51 -9.33
C TYR A 178 2.34 0.50 -9.71
N VAL A 179 1.24 -0.01 -10.25
CA VAL A 179 0.02 0.77 -10.52
C VAL A 179 -1.11 0.18 -9.67
N ASP A 180 -1.89 1.05 -9.00
CA ASP A 180 -2.96 0.69 -8.08
C ASP A 180 -4.33 1.23 -8.58
#